data_aca6bc1c40b6391df4bc0ef448772560
#
_entry.id   aca6bc1c40b6391df4bc0ef448772560
#
_cell.length_a   1.000
_cell.length_b   1.000
_cell.length_c   1.000
_cell.angle_alpha   90.00
_cell.angle_beta   90.00
_cell.angle_gamma   90.00
#
_symmetry.space_group_name_H-M   'P 1'
#
loop_
_entity.id
_entity.type
_entity.pdbx_description
1 polymer ?
#
loop_
_entity_poly.entity_id
_entity_poly.type
_entity_poly.pdbx_seq_one_letter_code
_entity_poly.pdbx_strand_id
1 'polypeptide(L)'
;SRSNRSARFGRRTIENGPEHPNHRLKSGIMSHSTQAHPKSILPLTLGAFGVVYGDIGTSPLYTIKEALGGPHGFGVSSGNILGVLSLIFWALVIVVSIKYVFYVLRADNSGEGGILALMALVTRRERGSKANERVLLVALGVFGAALLYGDGTITPAITVLSAVEGLEVATHLFEPYIVPIAIVILVGLFLIQRHGTARIGKLFGPFILLWFFAIGSLGAMAIVSAPGVLLAMNPWYALHFISEYGVHGLMILGTVF
;
A
#
# COMPACT_ATOMS: atom_id res chain seq x y z
N SER A 1 -47.40 -44.71 -51.45
CA SER A 1 -48.30 -44.16 -52.47
C SER A 1 -48.01 -42.69 -52.71
N ARG A 2 -47.41 -42.43 -53.89
CA ARG A 2 -47.60 -41.26 -54.77
C ARG A 2 -47.57 -39.87 -54.11
N SER A 3 -46.97 -38.78 -54.64
CA SER A 3 -46.58 -38.46 -55.98
C SER A 3 -45.87 -37.10 -55.99
N ASN A 4 -44.79 -37.07 -56.62
CA ASN A 4 -44.16 -36.04 -57.45
C ASN A 4 -45.09 -34.91 -57.94
N ARG A 5 -44.71 -33.64 -57.79
CA ARG A 5 -44.84 -32.66 -58.87
C ARG A 5 -43.95 -31.41 -58.66
N SER A 6 -43.07 -31.30 -59.56
CA SER A 6 -42.31 -30.11 -59.94
C SER A 6 -43.23 -29.00 -60.49
N ALA A 7 -42.92 -27.74 -60.19
CA ALA A 7 -43.23 -26.64 -61.12
C ALA A 7 -42.26 -25.46 -60.91
N ARG A 8 -41.64 -25.18 -61.97
CA ARG A 8 -40.78 -24.04 -62.37
C ARG A 8 -41.52 -22.71 -62.35
N PHE A 9 -40.69 -21.71 -62.46
CA PHE A 9 -40.82 -20.37 -63.05
C PHE A 9 -41.00 -19.20 -62.09
N GLY A 10 -40.13 -18.22 -62.29
CA GLY A 10 -40.31 -16.83 -61.89
C GLY A 10 -39.00 -16.05 -61.72
N ARG A 11 -38.25 -15.94 -62.84
CA ARG A 11 -37.20 -14.91 -62.93
C ARG A 11 -37.88 -13.54 -62.95
N ARG A 12 -37.64 -12.68 -61.95
CA ARG A 12 -37.93 -11.25 -62.03
C ARG A 12 -36.68 -10.45 -61.84
N THR A 13 -36.48 -9.66 -62.82
CA THR A 13 -35.48 -8.62 -63.06
C THR A 13 -35.32 -7.65 -61.90
N ILE A 14 -34.06 -7.34 -61.71
CA ILE A 14 -33.53 -6.34 -60.78
C ILE A 14 -33.97 -4.96 -61.23
N GLU A 15 -34.60 -4.23 -60.33
CA GLU A 15 -34.82 -2.80 -60.46
C GLU A 15 -33.92 -2.07 -59.45
N ASN A 16 -33.07 -1.18 -59.98
CA ASN A 16 -32.11 -0.38 -59.24
C ASN A 16 -32.84 0.63 -58.37
N GLY A 17 -32.76 0.47 -57.04
CA GLY A 17 -33.13 1.49 -56.07
C GLY A 17 -31.88 2.31 -55.62
N PRO A 18 -32.06 3.57 -55.24
CA PRO A 18 -31.00 4.53 -55.13
C PRO A 18 -30.02 4.24 -53.98
N GLU A 19 -28.74 4.49 -54.25
CA GLU A 19 -27.62 4.41 -53.30
C GLU A 19 -27.88 5.27 -52.07
N HIS A 20 -28.00 4.62 -50.90
CA HIS A 20 -27.88 5.30 -49.60
C HIS A 20 -26.41 5.58 -49.30
N PRO A 21 -26.05 6.81 -48.96
CA PRO A 21 -24.69 7.15 -48.55
C PRO A 21 -24.30 6.41 -47.29
N ASN A 22 -23.29 5.55 -47.41
CA ASN A 22 -22.64 4.87 -46.29
C ASN A 22 -22.17 5.87 -45.24
N HIS A 23 -22.96 6.05 -44.18
CA HIS A 23 -22.48 6.54 -42.92
C HIS A 23 -21.50 5.49 -42.37
N ARG A 24 -20.23 5.62 -42.74
CA ARG A 24 -19.13 5.02 -41.98
C ARG A 24 -19.20 5.59 -40.55
N LEU A 25 -19.91 4.91 -39.69
CA LEU A 25 -19.68 4.97 -38.28
C LEU A 25 -18.19 4.60 -38.08
N LYS A 26 -17.37 5.63 -37.92
CA LYS A 26 -16.04 5.46 -37.35
C LYS A 26 -16.29 4.89 -35.95
N SER A 27 -16.28 3.57 -35.83
CA SER A 27 -16.06 2.90 -34.57
C SER A 27 -14.71 3.40 -34.09
N GLY A 28 -14.76 4.40 -33.19
CA GLY A 28 -13.63 4.77 -32.37
C GLY A 28 -13.24 3.52 -31.59
N ILE A 29 -12.37 2.72 -32.16
CA ILE A 29 -11.59 1.74 -31.42
C ILE A 29 -10.87 2.58 -30.40
N MET A 30 -11.40 2.58 -29.15
CA MET A 30 -10.60 2.96 -27.98
C MET A 30 -9.35 2.09 -28.09
N SER A 31 -8.29 2.67 -28.59
CA SER A 31 -6.97 2.11 -28.46
C SER A 31 -6.74 1.98 -26.96
N HIS A 32 -6.96 0.78 -26.44
CA HIS A 32 -6.34 0.38 -25.18
C HIS A 32 -4.86 0.71 -25.39
N SER A 33 -4.42 1.77 -24.72
CA SER A 33 -3.00 2.05 -24.61
C SER A 33 -2.39 0.80 -23.98
N THR A 34 -1.81 -0.04 -24.83
CA THR A 34 -0.95 -1.12 -24.41
C THR A 34 0.12 -0.45 -23.55
N GLN A 35 0.01 -0.56 -22.25
CA GLN A 35 1.05 -0.10 -21.35
C GLN A 35 2.30 -0.85 -21.78
N ALA A 36 3.21 -0.12 -22.40
CA ALA A 36 4.48 -0.66 -22.81
C ALA A 36 5.15 -1.19 -21.54
N HIS A 37 5.27 -2.50 -21.41
CA HIS A 37 6.04 -3.13 -20.36
C HIS A 37 7.40 -2.47 -20.33
N PRO A 38 7.83 -1.90 -19.21
CA PRO A 38 9.12 -1.26 -19.14
C PRO A 38 10.20 -2.29 -19.48
N LYS A 39 11.03 -1.95 -20.46
CA LYS A 39 12.09 -2.80 -21.01
C LYS A 39 13.18 -3.19 -19.98
N SER A 40 13.12 -2.66 -18.76
CA SER A 40 14.04 -3.00 -17.67
C SER A 40 13.30 -3.06 -16.32
N ILE A 41 13.65 -4.05 -15.50
CA ILE A 41 13.11 -4.26 -14.14
C ILE A 41 13.60 -3.16 -13.20
N LEU A 42 14.81 -2.64 -13.41
CA LEU A 42 15.45 -1.68 -12.50
C LEU A 42 14.63 -0.40 -12.22
N PRO A 43 14.05 0.31 -13.20
CA PRO A 43 13.21 1.47 -12.92
C PRO A 43 11.92 1.14 -12.16
N LEU A 44 11.37 -0.06 -12.37
CA LEU A 44 10.22 -0.54 -11.61
C LEU A 44 10.59 -0.82 -10.16
N THR A 45 11.70 -1.49 -9.94
CA THR A 45 12.22 -1.78 -8.61
C THR A 45 12.52 -0.49 -7.85
N LEU A 46 13.21 0.48 -8.47
CA LEU A 46 13.46 1.78 -7.85
C LEU A 46 12.17 2.55 -7.53
N GLY A 47 11.18 2.49 -8.42
CA GLY A 47 9.86 3.07 -8.17
C GLY A 47 9.15 2.41 -7.00
N ALA A 48 9.21 1.08 -6.91
CA ALA A 48 8.65 0.31 -5.81
C ALA A 48 9.34 0.64 -4.47
N PHE A 49 10.68 0.74 -4.46
CA PHE A 49 11.41 1.18 -3.27
C PHE A 49 10.96 2.56 -2.80
N GLY A 50 10.81 3.53 -3.71
CA GLY A 50 10.41 4.88 -3.34
C GLY A 50 8.98 5.01 -2.80
N VAL A 51 8.08 4.13 -3.21
CA VAL A 51 6.65 4.21 -2.81
C VAL A 51 6.35 3.27 -1.64
N VAL A 52 6.78 2.00 -1.72
CA VAL A 52 6.39 0.97 -0.76
C VAL A 52 7.29 0.97 0.47
N TYR A 53 8.60 1.09 0.27
CA TYR A 53 9.56 0.98 1.37
C TYR A 53 9.83 2.31 2.09
N GLY A 54 9.32 3.43 1.59
CA GLY A 54 9.44 4.72 2.26
C GLY A 54 8.83 4.69 3.66
N ASP A 55 7.62 4.20 3.76
CA ASP A 55 6.89 4.08 5.02
C ASP A 55 7.53 3.04 5.95
N ILE A 56 7.82 1.84 5.46
CA ILE A 56 8.48 0.77 6.24
C ILE A 56 9.82 1.23 6.83
N GLY A 57 10.54 2.14 6.15
CA GLY A 57 11.83 2.66 6.61
C GLY A 57 11.74 3.77 7.66
N THR A 58 10.57 4.34 7.88
CA THR A 58 10.35 5.46 8.82
C THR A 58 9.45 5.09 9.99
N SER A 59 8.40 4.31 9.75
CA SER A 59 7.40 3.95 10.78
C SER A 59 7.98 3.29 12.03
N PRO A 60 8.90 2.33 11.95
CA PRO A 60 9.50 1.73 13.14
C PRO A 60 10.21 2.74 14.06
N LEU A 61 10.77 3.80 13.49
CA LEU A 61 11.54 4.78 14.27
C LEU A 61 10.63 5.65 15.14
N TYR A 62 9.55 6.20 14.58
CA TYR A 62 8.63 6.98 15.39
C TYR A 62 7.82 6.09 16.32
N THR A 63 7.52 4.84 15.95
CA THR A 63 6.85 3.87 16.82
C THR A 63 7.69 3.59 18.08
N ILE A 64 9.00 3.37 17.94
CA ILE A 64 9.89 3.18 19.10
C ILE A 64 9.91 4.44 19.97
N LYS A 65 10.03 5.62 19.34
CA LYS A 65 10.02 6.91 20.05
C LYS A 65 8.74 7.05 20.89
N GLU A 66 7.59 6.80 20.28
CA GLU A 66 6.28 6.95 20.92
C GLU A 66 6.04 5.89 22.00
N ALA A 67 6.37 4.62 21.70
CA ALA A 67 6.17 3.52 22.62
C ALA A 67 7.03 3.60 23.89
N LEU A 68 8.25 4.13 23.80
CA LEU A 68 9.17 4.21 24.94
C LEU A 68 9.19 5.58 25.60
N GLY A 69 9.05 6.66 24.83
CA GLY A 69 9.23 8.04 25.30
C GLY A 69 8.00 8.92 25.19
N GLY A 70 6.90 8.47 24.60
CA GLY A 70 5.66 9.23 24.47
C GLY A 70 4.98 9.51 25.82
N PRO A 71 3.95 10.38 25.86
CA PRO A 71 3.23 10.74 27.09
C PRO A 71 2.61 9.55 27.84
N HIS A 72 2.35 8.46 27.12
CA HIS A 72 1.85 7.18 27.63
C HIS A 72 2.85 6.04 27.46
N GLY A 73 4.13 6.37 27.18
CA GLY A 73 5.20 5.41 26.94
C GLY A 73 5.52 4.55 28.16
N PHE A 74 6.03 3.34 27.91
CA PHE A 74 6.37 2.37 28.96
C PHE A 74 7.70 2.67 29.67
N GLY A 75 8.38 3.73 29.25
CA GLY A 75 9.71 4.06 29.78
C GLY A 75 10.82 3.17 29.20
N VAL A 76 12.03 3.67 29.35
CA VAL A 76 13.25 3.04 28.80
C VAL A 76 13.78 2.02 29.79
N SER A 77 13.40 0.75 29.64
CA SER A 77 13.99 -0.39 30.32
C SER A 77 14.45 -1.44 29.31
N SER A 78 15.39 -2.28 29.68
CA SER A 78 15.91 -3.33 28.77
C SER A 78 14.80 -4.29 28.31
N GLY A 79 13.85 -4.64 29.20
CA GLY A 79 12.70 -5.48 28.89
C GLY A 79 11.74 -4.81 27.92
N ASN A 80 11.41 -3.54 28.15
CA ASN A 80 10.49 -2.78 27.28
C ASN A 80 11.09 -2.56 25.90
N ILE A 81 12.39 -2.26 25.80
CA ILE A 81 13.08 -2.11 24.53
C ILE A 81 12.99 -3.41 23.72
N LEU A 82 13.35 -4.56 24.33
CA LEU A 82 13.30 -5.86 23.64
C LEU A 82 11.85 -6.25 23.28
N GLY A 83 10.88 -5.95 24.15
CA GLY A 83 9.47 -6.21 23.90
C GLY A 83 8.93 -5.42 22.71
N VAL A 84 9.15 -4.12 22.67
CA VAL A 84 8.71 -3.23 21.58
C VAL A 84 9.42 -3.57 20.28
N LEU A 85 10.73 -3.79 20.30
CA LEU A 85 11.50 -4.20 19.12
C LEU A 85 11.03 -5.56 18.57
N SER A 86 10.72 -6.51 19.47
CA SER A 86 10.19 -7.82 19.08
C SER A 86 8.80 -7.68 18.45
N LEU A 87 7.93 -6.85 18.98
CA LEU A 87 6.62 -6.55 18.38
C LEU A 87 6.76 -5.98 16.97
N ILE A 88 7.59 -4.96 16.78
CA ILE A 88 7.84 -4.34 15.49
C ILE A 88 8.40 -5.36 14.49
N PHE A 89 9.41 -6.14 14.91
CA PHE A 89 10.03 -7.14 14.05
C PHE A 89 9.01 -8.18 13.57
N TRP A 90 8.22 -8.74 14.49
CA TRP A 90 7.23 -9.76 14.14
C TRP A 90 6.02 -9.19 13.41
N ALA A 91 5.62 -7.93 13.67
CA ALA A 91 4.63 -7.23 12.87
C ALA A 91 5.06 -7.12 11.41
N LEU A 92 6.29 -6.67 11.15
CA LEU A 92 6.85 -6.61 9.80
C LEU A 92 6.94 -7.99 9.14
N VAL A 93 7.38 -9.01 9.86
CA VAL A 93 7.45 -10.38 9.32
C VAL A 93 6.05 -10.90 8.97
N ILE A 94 5.08 -10.78 9.87
CA ILE A 94 3.74 -11.36 9.69
C ILE A 94 2.96 -10.53 8.66
N VAL A 95 2.91 -9.21 8.82
CA VAL A 95 2.06 -8.36 7.98
C VAL A 95 2.68 -8.14 6.60
N VAL A 96 3.94 -7.72 6.55
CA VAL A 96 4.58 -7.42 5.25
C VAL A 96 4.99 -8.69 4.53
N SER A 97 5.75 -9.58 5.18
CA SER A 97 6.31 -10.74 4.49
C SER A 97 5.29 -11.84 4.27
N ILE A 98 4.58 -12.28 5.32
CA ILE A 98 3.66 -13.41 5.22
C ILE A 98 2.34 -12.98 4.59
N LYS A 99 1.64 -11.99 5.18
CA LYS A 99 0.32 -11.57 4.71
C LYS A 99 0.40 -10.89 3.34
N TYR A 100 1.26 -9.87 3.19
CA TYR A 100 1.27 -9.05 1.99
C TYR A 100 2.01 -9.71 0.84
N VAL A 101 3.29 -10.03 1.01
CA VAL A 101 4.13 -10.58 -0.07
C VAL A 101 3.67 -11.99 -0.46
N PHE A 102 3.38 -12.86 0.51
CA PHE A 102 3.05 -14.24 0.21
C PHE A 102 1.59 -14.45 -0.24
N TYR A 103 0.61 -13.73 0.34
CA TYR A 103 -0.81 -13.90 0.00
C TYR A 103 -1.37 -12.78 -0.88
N VAL A 104 -1.27 -11.51 -0.45
CA VAL A 104 -2.01 -10.41 -1.08
C VAL A 104 -1.49 -10.10 -2.48
N LEU A 105 -0.16 -10.10 -2.69
CA LEU A 105 0.42 -9.85 -4.02
C LEU A 105 0.08 -10.90 -5.07
N ARG A 106 -0.43 -12.08 -4.68
CA ARG A 106 -0.93 -13.09 -5.62
C ARG A 106 -2.36 -12.80 -6.10
N ALA A 107 -3.08 -11.91 -5.44
CA ALA A 107 -4.42 -11.49 -5.82
C ALA A 107 -4.34 -10.35 -6.84
N ASP A 108 -4.04 -10.72 -8.09
CA ASP A 108 -3.94 -9.81 -9.23
C ASP A 108 -5.25 -9.74 -10.02
N ASN A 109 -5.68 -8.54 -10.38
CA ASN A 109 -6.79 -8.28 -11.27
C ASN A 109 -6.31 -7.47 -12.47
N SER A 110 -5.86 -8.15 -13.52
CA SER A 110 -5.39 -7.55 -14.78
C SER A 110 -4.18 -6.60 -14.62
N GLY A 111 -3.22 -6.97 -13.73
CA GLY A 111 -2.03 -6.17 -13.41
C GLY A 111 -2.24 -5.15 -12.28
N GLU A 112 -3.45 -5.07 -11.74
CA GLU A 112 -3.80 -4.20 -10.61
C GLU A 112 -3.89 -5.01 -9.32
N GLY A 113 -3.32 -4.47 -8.23
CA GLY A 113 -3.32 -5.10 -6.90
C GLY A 113 -3.99 -4.23 -5.84
N GLY A 114 -3.92 -4.67 -4.58
CA GLY A 114 -4.44 -3.95 -3.42
C GLY A 114 -5.90 -4.24 -3.10
N ILE A 115 -6.47 -3.48 -2.15
CA ILE A 115 -7.80 -3.74 -1.59
C ILE A 115 -8.93 -3.61 -2.63
N LEU A 116 -8.82 -2.66 -3.56
CA LEU A 116 -9.83 -2.46 -4.60
C LEU A 116 -9.81 -3.59 -5.63
N ALA A 117 -8.64 -4.08 -6.02
CA ALA A 117 -8.49 -5.23 -6.89
C ALA A 117 -9.04 -6.50 -6.22
N LEU A 118 -8.75 -6.71 -4.94
CA LEU A 118 -9.27 -7.81 -4.15
C LEU A 118 -10.80 -7.77 -4.06
N MET A 119 -11.38 -6.60 -3.80
CA MET A 119 -12.82 -6.39 -3.80
C MET A 119 -13.45 -6.71 -5.17
N ALA A 120 -12.82 -6.28 -6.27
CA ALA A 120 -13.29 -6.57 -7.61
C ALA A 120 -13.26 -8.08 -7.93
N LEU A 121 -12.20 -8.79 -7.53
CA LEU A 121 -12.08 -10.23 -7.68
C LEU A 121 -13.15 -11.00 -6.90
N VAL A 122 -13.36 -10.64 -5.64
CA VAL A 122 -14.41 -11.24 -4.78
C VAL A 122 -15.79 -11.01 -5.39
N THR A 123 -16.11 -9.77 -5.77
CA THR A 123 -17.42 -9.42 -6.37
C THR A 123 -17.68 -10.17 -7.67
N ARG A 124 -16.61 -10.43 -8.47
CA ARG A 124 -16.73 -11.15 -9.74
C ARG A 124 -16.93 -12.66 -9.52
N ARG A 125 -16.22 -13.25 -8.55
CA ARG A 125 -16.27 -14.69 -8.24
C ARG A 125 -17.62 -15.10 -7.62
N GLU A 126 -18.19 -14.24 -6.81
CA GLU A 126 -19.39 -14.50 -6.02
C GLU A 126 -20.73 -14.32 -6.78
N ARG A 127 -20.72 -14.29 -8.12
CA ARG A 127 -21.97 -14.21 -8.91
C ARG A 127 -22.94 -15.38 -8.71
N GLY A 128 -22.47 -16.50 -8.12
CA GLY A 128 -23.28 -17.68 -7.81
C GLY A 128 -23.55 -17.90 -6.31
N SER A 129 -23.04 -17.04 -5.42
CA SER A 129 -23.17 -17.19 -3.96
C SER A 129 -24.48 -16.59 -3.43
N LYS A 130 -24.83 -16.97 -2.19
CA LYS A 130 -26.01 -16.43 -1.50
C LYS A 130 -25.87 -14.91 -1.33
N ALA A 131 -26.97 -14.18 -1.55
CA ALA A 131 -26.97 -12.71 -1.52
C ALA A 131 -26.33 -12.11 -0.24
N ASN A 132 -26.55 -12.72 0.91
CA ASN A 132 -26.03 -12.26 2.19
C ASN A 132 -24.49 -12.36 2.29
N GLU A 133 -23.88 -13.42 1.77
CA GLU A 133 -22.42 -13.59 1.76
C GLU A 133 -21.77 -12.52 0.89
N ARG A 134 -22.37 -12.24 -0.26
CA ARG A 134 -21.91 -11.18 -1.17
C ARG A 134 -21.98 -9.80 -0.52
N VAL A 135 -23.07 -9.47 0.17
CA VAL A 135 -23.22 -8.18 0.86
C VAL A 135 -22.15 -8.02 1.93
N LEU A 136 -21.90 -9.05 2.73
CA LEU A 136 -20.85 -9.02 3.76
C LEU A 136 -19.47 -8.79 3.17
N LEU A 137 -19.10 -9.51 2.11
CA LEU A 137 -17.79 -9.37 1.46
C LEU A 137 -17.60 -8.00 0.82
N VAL A 138 -18.64 -7.46 0.18
CA VAL A 138 -18.60 -6.10 -0.36
C VAL A 138 -18.50 -5.06 0.76
N ALA A 139 -19.24 -5.21 1.85
CA ALA A 139 -19.15 -4.32 3.00
C ALA A 139 -17.76 -4.33 3.64
N LEU A 140 -17.13 -5.51 3.79
CA LEU A 140 -15.76 -5.62 4.27
C LEU A 140 -14.75 -4.97 3.30
N GLY A 141 -14.95 -5.12 1.99
CA GLY A 141 -14.12 -4.48 0.98
C GLY A 141 -14.22 -2.96 1.01
N VAL A 142 -15.43 -2.42 1.14
CA VAL A 142 -15.68 -0.98 1.28
C VAL A 142 -15.08 -0.45 2.59
N PHE A 143 -15.25 -1.18 3.69
CA PHE A 143 -14.65 -0.84 4.97
C PHE A 143 -13.11 -0.81 4.89
N GLY A 144 -12.49 -1.83 4.28
CA GLY A 144 -11.04 -1.85 4.05
C GLY A 144 -10.55 -0.70 3.16
N ALA A 145 -11.31 -0.34 2.12
CA ALA A 145 -11.00 0.82 1.30
C ALA A 145 -11.11 2.14 2.10
N ALA A 146 -12.12 2.28 2.96
CA ALA A 146 -12.26 3.45 3.83
C ALA A 146 -11.09 3.58 4.81
N LEU A 147 -10.63 2.46 5.40
CA LEU A 147 -9.43 2.44 6.25
C LEU A 147 -8.18 2.86 5.47
N LEU A 148 -8.00 2.39 4.24
CA LEU A 148 -6.88 2.79 3.38
C LEU A 148 -6.89 4.30 3.09
N TYR A 149 -8.06 4.90 2.85
CA TYR A 149 -8.16 6.35 2.67
C TYR A 149 -7.85 7.12 3.96
N GLY A 150 -8.28 6.61 5.12
CA GLY A 150 -7.92 7.17 6.43
C GLY A 150 -6.42 7.15 6.66
N ASP A 151 -5.79 6.01 6.43
CA ASP A 151 -4.34 5.83 6.54
C ASP A 151 -3.58 6.78 5.60
N GLY A 152 -4.01 6.90 4.34
CA GLY A 152 -3.41 7.81 3.37
C GLY A 152 -3.40 9.29 3.77
N THR A 153 -4.16 9.68 4.80
CA THR A 153 -4.17 11.02 5.37
C THR A 153 -3.32 11.09 6.65
N ILE A 154 -3.44 10.08 7.50
CA ILE A 154 -2.81 10.05 8.83
C ILE A 154 -1.31 9.78 8.72
N THR A 155 -0.92 8.75 7.99
CA THR A 155 0.49 8.32 7.88
C THR A 155 1.44 9.40 7.36
N PRO A 156 1.14 10.14 6.26
CA PRO A 156 1.99 11.25 5.84
C PRO A 156 2.10 12.36 6.90
N ALA A 157 1.01 12.64 7.62
CA ALA A 157 1.01 13.67 8.65
C ALA A 157 1.94 13.30 9.82
N ILE A 158 1.83 12.06 10.33
CA ILE A 158 2.68 11.57 11.42
C ILE A 158 4.14 11.52 10.99
N THR A 159 4.42 10.99 9.80
CA THR A 159 5.80 10.85 9.29
C THR A 159 6.48 12.20 9.13
N VAL A 160 5.78 13.19 8.53
CA VAL A 160 6.34 14.54 8.36
C VAL A 160 6.51 15.23 9.70
N LEU A 161 5.52 15.13 10.60
CA LEU A 161 5.61 15.74 11.94
C LEU A 161 6.80 15.16 12.70
N SER A 162 6.93 13.85 12.75
CA SER A 162 8.04 13.16 13.45
C SER A 162 9.41 13.50 12.85
N ALA A 163 9.50 13.69 11.52
CA ALA A 163 10.72 14.13 10.88
C ALA A 163 11.11 15.57 11.26
N VAL A 164 10.10 16.46 11.34
CA VAL A 164 10.33 17.86 11.74
C VAL A 164 10.65 17.99 13.24
N GLU A 165 10.05 17.15 14.09
CA GLU A 165 10.41 17.06 15.52
C GLU A 165 11.87 16.65 15.73
N GLY A 166 12.48 15.95 14.76
CA GLY A 166 13.91 15.68 14.79
C GLY A 166 14.79 16.93 14.80
N LEU A 167 14.29 18.09 14.35
CA LEU A 167 15.02 19.37 14.43
C LEU A 167 15.16 19.86 15.88
N GLU A 168 14.22 19.50 16.76
CA GLU A 168 14.27 19.84 18.20
C GLU A 168 15.50 19.26 18.89
N VAL A 169 15.95 18.07 18.44
CA VAL A 169 17.17 17.42 18.95
C VAL A 169 18.41 18.28 18.68
N ALA A 170 18.40 19.05 17.60
CA ALA A 170 19.52 19.94 17.26
C ALA A 170 19.40 21.30 17.96
N THR A 171 18.18 21.85 18.11
CA THR A 171 17.94 23.14 18.78
C THR A 171 16.46 23.33 19.13
N HIS A 172 16.20 23.78 20.36
CA HIS A 172 14.84 24.10 20.85
C HIS A 172 14.21 25.33 20.19
N LEU A 173 14.98 26.10 19.38
CA LEU A 173 14.48 27.28 18.68
C LEU A 173 13.36 26.93 17.67
N PHE A 174 13.31 25.71 17.18
CA PHE A 174 12.31 25.27 16.20
C PHE A 174 11.02 24.75 16.83
N GLU A 175 10.97 24.51 18.12
CA GLU A 175 9.79 23.96 18.82
C GLU A 175 8.46 24.69 18.45
N PRO A 176 8.33 26.02 18.47
CA PRO A 176 7.10 26.70 18.10
C PRO A 176 6.78 26.65 16.59
N TYR A 177 7.77 26.27 15.77
CA TYR A 177 7.62 26.23 14.29
C TYR A 177 7.42 24.82 13.75
N ILE A 178 7.47 23.75 14.58
CA ILE A 178 7.33 22.36 14.15
C ILE A 178 6.03 22.15 13.37
N VAL A 179 4.90 22.53 13.94
CA VAL A 179 3.59 22.36 13.31
C VAL A 179 3.45 23.20 12.02
N PRO A 180 3.79 24.50 12.01
CA PRO A 180 3.79 25.30 10.78
C PRO A 180 4.67 24.73 9.66
N ILE A 181 5.88 24.27 9.99
CA ILE A 181 6.79 23.65 9.01
C ILE A 181 6.20 22.37 8.47
N ALA A 182 5.67 21.50 9.33
CA ALA A 182 5.01 20.25 8.91
C ALA A 182 3.83 20.52 7.96
N ILE A 183 2.99 21.50 8.25
CA ILE A 183 1.88 21.91 7.37
C ILE A 183 2.38 22.35 6.00
N VAL A 184 3.41 23.19 5.94
CA VAL A 184 3.98 23.66 4.66
C VAL A 184 4.53 22.51 3.85
N ILE A 185 5.24 21.56 4.48
CA ILE A 185 5.77 20.35 3.82
C ILE A 185 4.63 19.50 3.28
N LEU A 186 3.59 19.24 4.08
CA LEU A 186 2.43 18.43 3.69
C LEU A 186 1.67 19.06 2.52
N VAL A 187 1.40 20.37 2.57
CA VAL A 187 0.75 21.09 1.48
C VAL A 187 1.59 20.99 0.20
N GLY A 188 2.91 21.20 0.30
CA GLY A 188 3.83 21.01 -0.81
C GLY A 188 3.80 19.60 -1.39
N LEU A 189 3.82 18.58 -0.53
CA LEU A 189 3.74 17.17 -0.90
C LEU A 189 2.44 16.87 -1.68
N PHE A 190 1.29 17.25 -1.14
CA PHE A 190 0.00 17.02 -1.79
C PHE A 190 -0.14 17.77 -3.11
N LEU A 191 0.40 19.00 -3.21
CA LEU A 191 0.43 19.72 -4.46
C LEU A 191 1.28 19.01 -5.54
N ILE A 192 2.39 18.38 -5.16
CA ILE A 192 3.24 17.62 -6.07
C ILE A 192 2.58 16.30 -6.47
N GLN A 193 1.89 15.62 -5.55
CA GLN A 193 1.23 14.34 -5.80
C GLN A 193 0.19 14.41 -6.92
N ARG A 194 -0.46 15.55 -7.14
CA ARG A 194 -1.41 15.72 -8.26
C ARG A 194 -0.82 15.45 -9.65
N HIS A 195 0.51 15.45 -9.78
CA HIS A 195 1.20 15.20 -11.05
C HIS A 195 1.52 13.71 -11.30
N GLY A 196 1.03 12.81 -10.45
CA GLY A 196 1.14 11.36 -10.57
C GLY A 196 2.25 10.75 -9.72
N THR A 197 1.92 9.65 -9.06
CA THR A 197 2.79 8.94 -8.11
C THR A 197 4.00 8.27 -8.74
N ALA A 198 3.92 7.87 -10.02
CA ALA A 198 5.02 7.20 -10.72
C ALA A 198 6.27 8.09 -10.89
N ARG A 199 6.09 9.40 -11.09
CA ARG A 199 7.21 10.35 -11.18
C ARG A 199 7.87 10.57 -9.82
N ILE A 200 7.03 10.66 -8.79
CA ILE A 200 7.45 10.82 -7.40
C ILE A 200 8.26 9.60 -6.95
N GLY A 201 7.77 8.38 -7.18
CA GLY A 201 8.47 7.15 -6.83
C GLY A 201 9.87 7.03 -7.46
N LYS A 202 10.04 7.46 -8.72
CA LYS A 202 11.35 7.47 -9.38
C LYS A 202 12.33 8.46 -8.74
N LEU A 203 11.83 9.60 -8.25
CA LEU A 203 12.66 10.59 -7.60
C LEU A 203 13.05 10.13 -6.18
N PHE A 204 12.08 9.62 -5.43
CA PHE A 204 12.31 9.23 -4.03
C PHE A 204 13.04 7.88 -3.89
N GLY A 205 12.99 6.99 -4.88
CA GLY A 205 13.66 5.68 -4.83
C GLY A 205 15.13 5.74 -4.42
N PRO A 206 15.98 6.54 -5.08
CA PRO A 206 17.38 6.68 -4.69
C PRO A 206 17.59 7.24 -3.28
N PHE A 207 16.75 8.20 -2.83
CA PHE A 207 16.83 8.73 -1.47
C PHE A 207 16.47 7.69 -0.42
N ILE A 208 15.47 6.85 -0.66
CA ILE A 208 15.11 5.76 0.23
C ILE A 208 16.18 4.70 0.28
N LEU A 209 16.82 4.36 -0.83
CA LEU A 209 17.97 3.46 -0.84
C LEU A 209 19.16 4.00 -0.01
N LEU A 210 19.46 5.29 -0.17
CA LEU A 210 20.48 5.96 0.65
C LEU A 210 20.12 5.94 2.14
N TRP A 211 18.85 6.20 2.44
CA TRP A 211 18.31 6.12 3.80
C TRP A 211 18.48 4.74 4.41
N PHE A 212 18.06 3.68 3.71
CA PHE A 212 18.25 2.30 4.18
C PHE A 212 19.70 1.93 4.36
N PHE A 213 20.57 2.39 3.48
CA PHE A 213 22.01 2.18 3.63
C PHE A 213 22.54 2.86 4.90
N ALA A 214 22.13 4.11 5.15
CA ALA A 214 22.53 4.86 6.34
C ALA A 214 22.04 4.19 7.64
N ILE A 215 20.73 3.94 7.77
CA ILE A 215 20.18 3.30 8.98
C ILE A 215 20.69 1.88 9.16
N GLY A 216 20.85 1.13 8.07
CA GLY A 216 21.40 -0.23 8.10
C GLY A 216 22.85 -0.26 8.58
N SER A 217 23.68 0.66 8.09
CA SER A 217 25.07 0.77 8.51
C SER A 217 25.20 1.18 9.98
N LEU A 218 24.43 2.20 10.40
CA LEU A 218 24.41 2.64 11.80
C LEU A 218 23.85 1.55 12.72
N GLY A 219 22.79 0.86 12.29
CA GLY A 219 22.20 -0.26 13.04
C GLY A 219 23.20 -1.43 13.18
N ALA A 220 23.91 -1.78 12.11
CA ALA A 220 24.92 -2.84 12.15
C ALA A 220 26.06 -2.49 13.12
N MET A 221 26.54 -1.25 13.12
CA MET A 221 27.54 -0.78 14.07
C MET A 221 27.04 -0.84 15.51
N ALA A 222 25.78 -0.43 15.75
CA ALA A 222 25.16 -0.47 17.07
C ALA A 222 24.97 -1.91 17.59
N ILE A 223 24.59 -2.85 16.71
CA ILE A 223 24.46 -4.28 17.05
C ILE A 223 25.80 -4.88 17.49
N VAL A 224 26.90 -4.52 16.82
CA VAL A 224 28.25 -4.98 17.22
C VAL A 224 28.58 -4.52 18.64
N SER A 225 28.16 -3.30 19.01
CA SER A 225 28.41 -2.75 20.36
C SER A 225 27.46 -3.31 21.42
N ALA A 226 26.23 -3.70 21.03
CA ALA A 226 25.19 -4.19 21.94
C ALA A 226 24.44 -5.41 21.32
N PRO A 227 25.10 -6.58 21.18
CA PRO A 227 24.54 -7.74 20.49
C PRO A 227 23.29 -8.32 21.16
N GLY A 228 23.05 -7.99 22.43
CA GLY A 228 21.83 -8.40 23.16
C GLY A 228 20.54 -7.93 22.53
N VAL A 229 20.56 -6.90 21.66
CA VAL A 229 19.37 -6.45 20.92
C VAL A 229 18.82 -7.52 19.96
N LEU A 230 19.65 -8.44 19.50
CA LEU A 230 19.23 -9.54 18.64
C LEU A 230 18.28 -10.52 19.34
N LEU A 231 18.22 -10.52 20.66
CA LEU A 231 17.23 -11.27 21.42
C LEU A 231 15.79 -10.83 21.09
N ALA A 232 15.59 -9.61 20.62
CA ALA A 232 14.29 -9.13 20.14
C ALA A 232 13.72 -9.93 18.94
N MET A 233 14.55 -10.69 18.21
CA MET A 233 14.08 -11.62 17.17
C MET A 233 13.31 -12.81 17.75
N ASN A 234 13.47 -13.11 19.05
CA ASN A 234 12.68 -14.13 19.71
C ASN A 234 11.27 -13.60 20.02
N PRO A 235 10.19 -14.24 19.49
CA PRO A 235 8.82 -13.80 19.70
C PRO A 235 8.37 -13.84 21.17
N TRP A 236 9.12 -14.53 22.02
CA TRP A 236 8.84 -14.59 23.45
C TRP A 236 8.82 -13.20 24.10
N TYR A 237 9.73 -12.31 23.68
CA TYR A 237 9.76 -10.94 24.22
C TYR A 237 8.52 -10.13 23.85
N ALA A 238 7.99 -10.30 22.66
CA ALA A 238 6.71 -9.69 22.25
C ALA A 238 5.53 -10.22 23.07
N LEU A 239 5.45 -11.54 23.22
CA LEU A 239 4.37 -12.19 23.99
C LEU A 239 4.45 -11.84 25.49
N HIS A 240 5.65 -11.82 26.07
CA HIS A 240 5.87 -11.43 27.46
C HIS A 240 5.46 -9.97 27.68
N PHE A 241 5.85 -9.07 26.79
CA PHE A 241 5.48 -7.66 26.85
C PHE A 241 3.95 -7.46 26.83
N ILE A 242 3.25 -8.14 25.92
CA ILE A 242 1.77 -8.09 25.87
C ILE A 242 1.16 -8.66 27.15
N SER A 243 1.70 -9.76 27.67
CA SER A 243 1.16 -10.38 28.89
C SER A 243 1.38 -9.53 30.15
N GLU A 244 2.49 -8.82 30.21
CA GLU A 244 2.86 -7.95 31.34
C GLU A 244 1.99 -6.68 31.38
N TYR A 245 1.79 -6.05 30.22
CA TYR A 245 1.04 -4.79 30.11
C TYR A 245 -0.43 -4.96 29.72
N GLY A 246 -0.88 -6.17 29.40
CA GLY A 246 -2.28 -6.49 29.11
C GLY A 246 -2.88 -5.61 28.00
N VAL A 247 -4.00 -4.94 28.29
CA VAL A 247 -4.70 -4.07 27.33
C VAL A 247 -3.83 -2.88 26.87
N HIS A 248 -2.99 -2.33 27.74
CA HIS A 248 -2.05 -1.27 27.36
C HIS A 248 -0.99 -1.78 26.37
N GLY A 249 -0.49 -3.00 26.55
CA GLY A 249 0.39 -3.65 25.58
C GLY A 249 -0.28 -3.87 24.20
N LEU A 250 -1.58 -4.17 24.21
CA LEU A 250 -2.37 -4.27 22.96
C LEU A 250 -2.61 -2.92 22.28
N MET A 251 -2.73 -1.83 23.05
CA MET A 251 -2.84 -0.48 22.45
C MET A 251 -1.57 -0.11 21.68
N ILE A 252 -0.40 -0.52 22.15
CA ILE A 252 0.85 -0.32 21.40
C ILE A 252 0.90 -1.14 20.10
N LEU A 253 0.26 -2.30 20.03
CA LEU A 253 0.09 -2.96 18.74
C LEU A 253 -0.59 -2.03 17.74
N GLY A 254 -1.55 -1.20 18.16
CA GLY A 254 -2.18 -0.20 17.30
C GLY A 254 -1.23 0.91 16.82
N THR A 255 -0.16 1.21 17.56
CA THR A 255 0.88 2.16 17.11
C THR A 255 1.96 1.49 16.26
N VAL A 256 2.08 0.15 16.35
CA VAL A 256 3.02 -0.66 15.58
C VAL A 256 2.45 -1.03 14.20
N PHE A 257 1.11 -1.19 14.11
CA PHE A 257 0.39 -1.53 12.88
C PHE A 257 -0.21 -0.31 12.21
#